data_ed9a2c9265c0cc60359398d651975564
#
_entry.id   ed9a2c9265c0cc60359398d651975564
#
_cell.length_a   1.000
_cell.length_b   1.000
_cell.length_c   1.000
_cell.angle_alpha   90.00
_cell.angle_beta   90.00
_cell.angle_gamma   90.00
#
_symmetry.space_group_name_H-M   'P 1'
#
loop_
_entity.id
_entity.type
_entity.pdbx_description
1 polymer ?
#
loop_
_entity_poly.entity_id
_entity_poly.type
_entity_poly.pdbx_seq_one_letter_code
_entity_poly.pdbx_strand_id
1 'polypeptide(L)'
;MALWGTSFGGGHVLATAAANPRIGAAIIQNPFVDGRAAAAAAMRSAGRVATYRLAVRALRDALRARRGRDPIYVDLVGEPGTVAMMTTPDARAGFEAILPPDPIGWEPAVAARIVLHLRSDRPAAKADQVTCPLLVSVCDHDAIAPPDPAIRVAEEAPRGELSRYPIGHFDLFAGEWLNRVCADQIAFLRRNLIAVVQ
;
A
#
# COMPACT_ATOMS: atom_id res chain seq x y z
N MET A 1 -21.37 -6.78 1.20
CA MET A 1 -20.48 -5.63 0.89
C MET A 1 -19.06 -6.16 0.71
N ALA A 2 -18.32 -5.68 -0.31
CA ALA A 2 -16.90 -5.97 -0.45
C ALA A 2 -16.05 -4.74 -0.14
N LEU A 3 -14.79 -4.98 0.25
CA LEU A 3 -13.77 -3.93 0.40
C LEU A 3 -12.72 -4.09 -0.70
N TRP A 4 -12.22 -2.96 -1.18
CA TRP A 4 -11.09 -2.88 -2.09
C TRP A 4 -10.10 -1.83 -1.62
N GLY A 5 -8.82 -2.11 -1.72
CA GLY A 5 -7.77 -1.15 -1.43
C GLY A 5 -6.45 -1.50 -2.08
N THR A 6 -5.67 -0.47 -2.39
CA THR A 6 -4.35 -0.61 -3.01
C THR A 6 -3.26 -0.02 -2.12
N SER A 7 -2.04 -0.54 -2.20
CA SER A 7 -0.88 -0.04 -1.47
C SER A 7 -1.17 0.12 0.03
N PHE A 8 -1.00 1.30 0.60
CA PHE A 8 -1.33 1.60 2.00
C PHE A 8 -2.81 1.34 2.32
N GLY A 9 -3.72 1.67 1.40
CA GLY A 9 -5.15 1.34 1.51
C GLY A 9 -5.43 -0.17 1.55
N GLY A 10 -4.60 -0.99 0.88
CA GLY A 10 -4.68 -2.45 0.95
C GLY A 10 -4.42 -2.99 2.36
N GLY A 11 -3.45 -2.42 3.08
CA GLY A 11 -3.21 -2.73 4.49
C GLY A 11 -4.40 -2.40 5.38
N HIS A 12 -5.06 -1.27 5.16
CA HIS A 12 -6.27 -0.88 5.88
C HIS A 12 -7.46 -1.80 5.59
N VAL A 13 -7.62 -2.23 4.34
CA VAL A 13 -8.64 -3.22 3.96
C VAL A 13 -8.41 -4.53 4.68
N LEU A 14 -7.17 -5.04 4.72
CA LEU A 14 -6.82 -6.26 5.43
C LEU A 14 -7.17 -6.16 6.93
N ALA A 15 -6.74 -5.09 7.59
CA ALA A 15 -7.02 -4.87 9.00
C ALA A 15 -8.53 -4.74 9.30
N THR A 16 -9.28 -4.08 8.40
CA THR A 16 -10.73 -3.92 8.53
C THR A 16 -11.48 -5.23 8.32
N ALA A 17 -11.07 -6.03 7.33
CA ALA A 17 -11.66 -7.34 7.06
C ALA A 17 -11.42 -8.33 8.22
N ALA A 18 -10.22 -8.31 8.81
CA ALA A 18 -9.91 -9.10 10.00
C ALA A 18 -10.76 -8.72 11.22
N ALA A 19 -11.09 -7.44 11.38
CA ALA A 19 -11.87 -6.94 12.51
C ALA A 19 -13.39 -7.03 12.31
N ASN A 20 -13.89 -7.31 11.08
CA ASN A 20 -15.31 -7.25 10.79
C ASN A 20 -15.81 -8.46 9.98
N PRO A 21 -16.38 -9.48 10.62
CA PRO A 21 -16.87 -10.69 9.96
C PRO A 21 -18.09 -10.46 9.02
N ARG A 22 -18.68 -9.26 9.01
CA ARG A 22 -19.78 -8.91 8.08
C ARG A 22 -19.30 -8.52 6.68
N ILE A 23 -17.98 -8.42 6.46
CA ILE A 23 -17.43 -8.20 5.14
C ILE A 23 -17.61 -9.47 4.30
N GLY A 24 -18.23 -9.35 3.12
CA GLY A 24 -18.51 -10.48 2.24
C GLY A 24 -17.33 -10.90 1.36
N ALA A 25 -16.43 -9.97 1.03
CA ALA A 25 -15.17 -10.24 0.31
C ALA A 25 -14.22 -9.06 0.46
N ALA A 26 -12.92 -9.30 0.31
CA ALA A 26 -11.90 -8.25 0.32
C ALA A 26 -10.90 -8.44 -0.84
N ILE A 27 -10.46 -7.34 -1.42
CA ILE A 27 -9.40 -7.30 -2.44
C ILE A 27 -8.33 -6.34 -1.94
N ILE A 28 -7.10 -6.81 -1.87
CA ILE A 28 -5.92 -5.99 -1.56
C ILE A 28 -4.93 -6.07 -2.72
N GLN A 29 -4.63 -4.91 -3.31
CA GLN A 29 -3.80 -4.79 -4.50
C GLN A 29 -2.45 -4.18 -4.12
N ASN A 30 -1.32 -4.84 -4.50
CA ASN A 30 0.05 -4.47 -4.13
C ASN A 30 0.14 -3.85 -2.73
N PRO A 31 -0.36 -4.57 -1.69
CA PRO A 31 -0.70 -3.95 -0.41
C PRO A 31 0.54 -3.70 0.46
N PHE A 32 0.55 -2.56 1.15
CA PHE A 32 1.45 -2.33 2.28
C PHE A 32 0.94 -3.10 3.51
N VAL A 33 1.55 -4.24 3.80
CA VAL A 33 1.11 -5.12 4.89
C VAL A 33 2.18 -5.37 5.97
N ASP A 34 3.44 -4.98 5.72
CA ASP A 34 4.53 -5.07 6.70
C ASP A 34 5.43 -3.83 6.66
N GLY A 35 5.25 -2.95 7.61
CA GLY A 35 5.99 -1.70 7.71
C GLY A 35 7.50 -1.88 7.96
N ARG A 36 7.94 -3.04 8.49
CA ARG A 36 9.38 -3.32 8.64
C ARG A 36 10.01 -3.63 7.30
N ALA A 37 9.35 -4.46 6.50
CA ALA A 37 9.81 -4.79 5.14
C ALA A 37 9.83 -3.55 4.25
N ALA A 38 8.77 -2.75 4.26
CA ALA A 38 8.68 -1.51 3.49
C ALA A 38 9.72 -0.47 3.95
N ALA A 39 9.93 -0.28 5.27
CA ALA A 39 10.96 0.61 5.78
C ALA A 39 12.38 0.18 5.37
N ALA A 40 12.65 -1.13 5.35
CA ALA A 40 13.93 -1.64 4.88
C ALA A 40 14.14 -1.40 3.37
N ALA A 41 13.09 -1.56 2.56
CA ALA A 41 13.12 -1.24 1.13
C ALA A 41 13.34 0.27 0.89
N ALA A 42 12.56 1.12 1.56
CA ALA A 42 12.70 2.57 1.49
C ALA A 42 14.11 3.05 1.90
N MET A 43 14.70 2.47 2.94
CA MET A 43 16.06 2.81 3.37
C MET A 43 17.13 2.43 2.33
N ARG A 44 16.95 1.31 1.63
CA ARG A 44 17.87 0.92 0.53
C ARG A 44 17.84 1.92 -0.60
N SER A 45 16.67 2.43 -0.96
CA SER A 45 16.47 3.39 -2.06
C SER A 45 16.88 4.81 -1.66
N ALA A 46 16.41 5.31 -0.51
CA ALA A 46 16.70 6.66 -0.03
C ALA A 46 18.16 6.82 0.45
N GLY A 47 18.78 5.75 0.93
CA GLY A 47 20.08 5.80 1.57
C GLY A 47 20.04 6.38 2.99
N ARG A 48 21.15 6.23 3.72
CA ARG A 48 21.23 6.54 5.17
C ARG A 48 20.99 8.02 5.49
N VAL A 49 21.53 8.93 4.66
CA VAL A 49 21.45 10.38 4.90
C VAL A 49 20.02 10.89 4.73
N ALA A 50 19.35 10.53 3.63
CA ALA A 50 17.97 10.94 3.39
C ALA A 50 17.02 10.32 4.44
N THR A 51 17.20 9.05 4.79
CA THR A 51 16.44 8.38 5.86
C THR A 51 16.59 9.10 7.19
N TYR A 52 17.81 9.49 7.58
CA TYR A 52 18.04 10.27 8.80
C TYR A 52 17.35 11.63 8.77
N ARG A 53 17.48 12.36 7.64
CA ARG A 53 16.83 13.67 7.46
C ARG A 53 15.29 13.54 7.54
N LEU A 54 14.73 12.48 6.96
CA LEU A 54 13.29 12.19 7.04
C LEU A 54 12.87 11.93 8.48
N ALA A 55 13.62 11.11 9.23
CA ALA A 55 13.34 10.84 10.64
C ALA A 55 13.39 12.11 11.50
N VAL A 56 14.36 13.00 11.26
CA VAL A 56 14.45 14.29 11.97
C VAL A 56 13.23 15.18 11.66
N ARG A 57 12.80 15.24 10.38
CA ARG A 57 11.57 15.97 10.00
C ARG A 57 10.34 15.36 10.69
N ALA A 58 10.23 14.03 10.74
CA ALA A 58 9.13 13.33 11.39
C ALA A 58 9.06 13.63 12.89
N LEU A 59 10.19 13.62 13.61
CA LEU A 59 10.25 13.97 15.03
C LEU A 59 9.88 15.43 15.27
N ARG A 60 10.40 16.36 14.46
CA ARG A 60 10.04 17.78 14.55
C ARG A 60 8.56 17.99 14.31
N ASP A 61 7.98 17.29 13.33
CA ASP A 61 6.55 17.36 13.02
C ASP A 61 5.70 16.83 14.18
N ALA A 62 6.09 15.71 14.79
CA ALA A 62 5.40 15.16 15.95
C ALA A 62 5.44 16.11 17.17
N LEU A 63 6.56 16.79 17.39
CA LEU A 63 6.69 17.80 18.44
C LEU A 63 5.84 19.06 18.16
N ARG A 64 5.73 19.47 16.90
CA ARG A 64 4.85 20.57 16.47
C ARG A 64 3.39 20.21 16.70
N ALA A 65 2.99 18.99 16.35
CA ALA A 65 1.63 18.49 16.54
C ALA A 65 1.17 18.56 18.01
N ARG A 66 2.07 18.18 18.96
CA ARG A 66 1.78 18.28 20.40
C ARG A 66 1.55 19.72 20.89
N ARG A 67 1.99 20.70 20.10
CA ARG A 67 1.83 22.14 20.40
C ARG A 67 0.74 22.80 19.56
N GLY A 68 -0.10 22.01 18.87
CA GLY A 68 -1.16 22.52 17.98
C GLY A 68 -0.65 23.33 16.78
N ARG A 69 0.60 23.10 16.35
CA ARG A 69 1.20 23.81 15.21
C ARG A 69 0.99 23.03 13.91
N ASP A 70 1.02 23.74 12.79
CA ASP A 70 0.88 23.18 11.45
C ASP A 70 1.91 22.07 11.18
N PRO A 71 1.53 21.03 10.39
CA PRO A 71 2.40 19.94 10.02
C PRO A 71 3.66 20.39 9.27
N ILE A 72 4.72 19.58 9.38
CA ILE A 72 5.83 19.61 8.44
C ILE A 72 5.52 18.56 7.38
N TYR A 73 5.36 18.99 6.14
CA TYR A 73 5.12 18.12 5.01
C TYR A 73 6.43 17.63 4.40
N VAL A 74 6.38 16.43 3.81
CA VAL A 74 7.40 15.85 2.95
C VAL A 74 6.75 15.34 1.68
N ASP A 75 7.50 15.35 0.59
CA ASP A 75 7.01 14.87 -0.71
C ASP A 75 6.61 13.40 -0.63
N LEU A 76 5.55 13.03 -1.32
CA LEU A 76 5.10 11.65 -1.40
C LEU A 76 6.06 10.82 -2.26
N VAL A 77 6.54 11.36 -3.37
CA VAL A 77 7.51 10.72 -4.27
C VAL A 77 8.73 11.61 -4.49
N GLY A 78 9.88 11.00 -4.71
CA GLY A 78 11.13 11.70 -4.98
C GLY A 78 12.14 10.82 -5.68
N GLU A 79 13.22 11.41 -6.17
CA GLU A 79 14.35 10.69 -6.73
C GLU A 79 15.10 9.88 -5.67
N PRO A 80 15.77 8.78 -6.03
CA PRO A 80 16.66 8.06 -5.12
C PRO A 80 17.63 9.00 -4.38
N GLY A 81 17.78 8.83 -3.08
CA GLY A 81 18.63 9.67 -2.25
C GLY A 81 18.00 10.99 -1.77
N THR A 82 16.78 11.33 -2.18
CA THR A 82 16.05 12.51 -1.70
C THR A 82 15.21 12.22 -0.45
N VAL A 83 14.69 13.29 0.18
CA VAL A 83 13.83 13.18 1.37
C VAL A 83 12.37 13.18 0.93
N ALA A 84 11.86 11.99 0.61
CA ALA A 84 10.46 11.74 0.27
C ALA A 84 10.01 10.40 0.86
N MET A 85 8.73 10.08 0.76
CA MET A 85 8.18 8.81 1.27
C MET A 85 8.55 7.62 0.39
N MET A 86 8.47 7.79 -0.93
CA MET A 86 8.81 6.78 -1.93
C MET A 86 9.92 7.33 -2.84
N THR A 87 11.05 6.64 -2.87
CA THR A 87 12.26 7.09 -3.59
C THR A 87 12.88 5.96 -4.41
N THR A 88 12.10 4.94 -4.77
CA THR A 88 12.55 3.93 -5.72
C THR A 88 12.76 4.54 -7.10
N PRO A 89 13.60 3.96 -7.97
CA PRO A 89 13.88 4.54 -9.28
C PRO A 89 12.65 4.79 -10.16
N ASP A 90 11.61 3.98 -9.97
CA ASP A 90 10.32 4.04 -10.67
C ASP A 90 9.27 4.93 -9.99
N ALA A 91 9.50 5.36 -8.72
CA ALA A 91 8.48 5.99 -7.90
C ALA A 91 7.94 7.30 -8.51
N ARG A 92 8.81 8.20 -8.94
CA ARG A 92 8.39 9.49 -9.51
C ARG A 92 7.65 9.30 -10.82
N ALA A 93 8.28 8.62 -11.79
CA ALA A 93 7.70 8.42 -13.12
C ALA A 93 6.39 7.62 -13.05
N GLY A 94 6.36 6.55 -12.25
CA GLY A 94 5.16 5.72 -12.09
C GLY A 94 4.02 6.47 -11.41
N PHE A 95 4.33 7.29 -10.40
CA PHE A 95 3.32 8.10 -9.71
C PHE A 95 2.77 9.21 -10.63
N GLU A 96 3.62 9.92 -11.36
CA GLU A 96 3.21 10.96 -12.30
C GLU A 96 2.33 10.40 -13.43
N ALA A 97 2.61 9.17 -13.87
CA ALA A 97 1.83 8.51 -14.93
C ALA A 97 0.38 8.16 -14.51
N ILE A 98 0.08 8.05 -13.22
CA ILE A 98 -1.27 7.77 -12.71
C ILE A 98 -2.03 9.02 -12.25
N LEU A 99 -1.38 10.18 -12.25
CA LEU A 99 -2.04 11.44 -11.91
C LEU A 99 -2.95 11.89 -13.05
N PRO A 100 -4.10 12.52 -12.72
CA PRO A 100 -4.89 13.21 -13.73
C PRO A 100 -4.09 14.39 -14.31
N PRO A 101 -4.37 14.78 -15.56
CA PRO A 101 -3.65 15.88 -16.23
C PRO A 101 -3.72 17.22 -15.49
N ASP A 102 -4.78 17.43 -14.70
CA ASP A 102 -5.01 18.64 -13.92
C ASP A 102 -5.47 18.26 -12.50
N PRO A 103 -4.55 18.02 -11.56
CA PRO A 103 -4.88 17.66 -10.19
C PRO A 103 -5.39 18.89 -9.43
N ILE A 104 -6.70 19.10 -9.39
CA ILE A 104 -7.33 20.25 -8.75
C ILE A 104 -7.13 20.20 -7.22
N GLY A 105 -6.34 21.15 -6.68
CA GLY A 105 -6.26 21.42 -5.24
C GLY A 105 -5.62 20.33 -4.38
N TRP A 106 -4.92 19.35 -4.98
CA TRP A 106 -4.21 18.32 -4.27
C TRP A 106 -2.69 18.42 -4.48
N GLU A 107 -1.94 18.32 -3.39
CA GLU A 107 -0.47 18.29 -3.42
C GLU A 107 0.03 16.89 -3.00
N PRO A 108 1.04 16.32 -3.72
CA PRO A 108 1.62 15.02 -3.40
C PRO A 108 2.55 15.09 -2.19
N ALA A 109 2.01 15.48 -1.05
CA ALA A 109 2.74 15.67 0.19
C ALA A 109 2.00 15.03 1.37
N VAL A 110 2.75 14.59 2.38
CA VAL A 110 2.21 14.00 3.60
C VAL A 110 2.89 14.58 4.82
N ALA A 111 2.18 14.62 5.95
CA ALA A 111 2.75 15.04 7.23
C ALA A 111 3.87 14.07 7.64
N ALA A 112 5.08 14.59 7.86
CA ALA A 112 6.29 13.79 8.09
C ALA A 112 6.16 12.81 9.26
N ARG A 113 5.36 13.16 10.27
CA ARG A 113 5.14 12.34 11.49
C ARG A 113 4.60 10.93 11.20
N ILE A 114 3.96 10.68 10.04
CA ILE A 114 3.47 9.36 9.67
C ILE A 114 4.58 8.30 9.67
N VAL A 115 5.80 8.70 9.31
CA VAL A 115 6.99 7.82 9.25
C VAL A 115 7.25 7.12 10.59
N LEU A 116 6.93 7.78 11.72
CA LEU A 116 7.14 7.23 13.06
C LEU A 116 6.22 6.02 13.34
N HIS A 117 5.12 5.90 12.62
CA HIS A 117 4.11 4.85 12.80
C HIS A 117 4.24 3.73 11.76
N LEU A 118 4.71 4.05 10.55
CA LEU A 118 4.75 3.10 9.43
C LEU A 118 5.49 1.80 9.78
N ARG A 119 6.64 1.89 10.47
CA ARG A 119 7.44 0.70 10.81
C ARG A 119 6.72 -0.26 11.75
N SER A 120 5.84 0.23 12.61
CA SER A 120 5.06 -0.58 13.55
C SER A 120 3.75 -1.07 12.95
N ASP A 121 3.33 -0.51 11.82
CA ASP A 121 2.12 -0.91 11.13
C ASP A 121 2.35 -2.24 10.39
N ARG A 122 1.69 -3.29 10.85
CA ARG A 122 1.85 -4.66 10.36
C ARG A 122 0.51 -5.36 10.20
N PRO A 123 -0.31 -4.94 9.24
CA PRO A 123 -1.61 -5.58 8.97
C PRO A 123 -1.49 -7.08 8.70
N ALA A 124 -0.39 -7.55 8.10
CA ALA A 124 -0.13 -8.97 7.84
C ALA A 124 -0.30 -9.87 9.08
N ALA A 125 0.01 -9.35 10.28
CA ALA A 125 -0.16 -10.11 11.54
C ALA A 125 -1.63 -10.49 11.86
N LYS A 126 -2.59 -10.07 11.04
CA LYS A 126 -4.02 -10.36 11.18
C LYS A 126 -4.58 -11.20 10.05
N ALA A 127 -3.73 -11.75 9.18
CA ALA A 127 -4.16 -12.48 7.98
C ALA A 127 -5.04 -13.70 8.32
N ASP A 128 -4.67 -14.44 9.36
CA ASP A 128 -5.39 -15.61 9.88
C ASP A 128 -6.79 -15.29 10.44
N GLN A 129 -7.07 -14.02 10.75
CA GLN A 129 -8.35 -13.56 11.29
C GLN A 129 -9.33 -13.13 10.19
N VAL A 130 -8.90 -13.08 8.92
CA VAL A 130 -9.78 -12.71 7.80
C VAL A 130 -10.68 -13.86 7.41
N THR A 131 -11.94 -13.82 7.80
CA THR A 131 -12.91 -14.90 7.58
C THR A 131 -13.59 -14.85 6.19
N CYS A 132 -13.61 -13.69 5.54
CA CYS A 132 -14.17 -13.56 4.19
C CYS A 132 -13.16 -14.02 3.12
N PRO A 133 -13.62 -14.31 1.87
CA PRO A 133 -12.72 -14.45 0.73
C PRO A 133 -11.83 -13.22 0.59
N LEU A 134 -10.52 -13.46 0.43
CA LEU A 134 -9.51 -12.41 0.29
C LEU A 134 -8.70 -12.64 -0.99
N LEU A 135 -8.79 -11.73 -1.95
CA LEU A 135 -7.87 -11.69 -3.09
C LEU A 135 -6.69 -10.80 -2.79
N VAL A 136 -5.50 -11.34 -2.90
CA VAL A 136 -4.23 -10.62 -2.79
C VAL A 136 -3.59 -10.53 -4.17
N SER A 137 -3.59 -9.33 -4.75
CA SER A 137 -2.92 -9.03 -6.02
C SER A 137 -1.52 -8.50 -5.76
N VAL A 138 -0.48 -9.19 -6.24
CA VAL A 138 0.93 -8.90 -5.93
C VAL A 138 1.68 -8.55 -7.21
N CYS A 139 2.47 -7.48 -7.17
CA CYS A 139 3.44 -7.13 -8.19
C CYS A 139 4.81 -7.72 -7.81
N ASP A 140 5.36 -8.62 -8.63
CA ASP A 140 6.58 -9.37 -8.31
C ASP A 140 7.83 -8.47 -8.25
N HIS A 141 7.81 -7.35 -8.98
CA HIS A 141 8.91 -6.38 -9.02
C HIS A 141 8.62 -5.12 -8.18
N ASP A 142 7.69 -5.19 -7.24
CA ASP A 142 7.33 -4.07 -6.38
C ASP A 142 8.48 -3.73 -5.42
N ALA A 143 9.12 -2.59 -5.66
CA ALA A 143 10.22 -2.09 -4.84
C ALA A 143 9.74 -1.21 -3.66
N ILE A 144 8.47 -0.79 -3.65
CA ILE A 144 7.86 0.09 -2.64
C ILE A 144 7.21 -0.75 -1.53
N ALA A 145 6.32 -1.67 -1.92
CA ALA A 145 5.67 -2.62 -1.02
C ALA A 145 6.16 -4.05 -1.37
N PRO A 146 7.25 -4.54 -0.74
CA PRO A 146 7.84 -5.82 -1.09
C PRO A 146 6.82 -6.95 -1.15
N PRO A 147 6.87 -7.83 -2.19
CA PRO A 147 5.84 -8.82 -2.45
C PRO A 147 5.73 -9.93 -1.39
N ASP A 148 6.84 -10.36 -0.79
CA ASP A 148 6.88 -11.52 0.11
C ASP A 148 5.90 -11.44 1.30
N PRO A 149 5.75 -10.31 2.02
CA PRO A 149 4.75 -10.19 3.07
C PRO A 149 3.32 -10.35 2.58
N ALA A 150 3.01 -9.85 1.39
CA ALA A 150 1.68 -9.96 0.79
C ALA A 150 1.37 -11.39 0.32
N ILE A 151 2.37 -12.11 -0.21
CA ILE A 151 2.25 -13.53 -0.56
C ILE A 151 1.89 -14.35 0.69
N ARG A 152 2.62 -14.13 1.80
CA ARG A 152 2.30 -14.81 3.07
C ARG A 152 0.89 -14.48 3.58
N VAL A 153 0.41 -13.25 3.41
CA VAL A 153 -0.98 -12.91 3.76
C VAL A 153 -1.99 -13.79 3.00
N ALA A 154 -1.75 -14.06 1.70
CA ALA A 154 -2.62 -14.94 0.93
C ALA A 154 -2.55 -16.39 1.42
N GLU A 155 -1.38 -16.85 1.83
CA GLU A 155 -1.15 -18.22 2.34
C GLU A 155 -1.74 -18.43 3.74
N GLU A 156 -1.67 -17.42 4.62
CA GLU A 156 -2.13 -17.46 6.02
C GLU A 156 -3.63 -17.19 6.17
N ALA A 157 -4.24 -16.45 5.23
CA ALA A 157 -5.68 -16.16 5.28
C ALA A 157 -6.50 -17.44 4.98
N PRO A 158 -7.50 -17.80 5.81
CA PRO A 158 -8.30 -19.04 5.65
C PRO A 158 -8.97 -19.19 4.29
N ARG A 159 -9.24 -18.09 3.60
CA ARG A 159 -9.85 -18.05 2.25
C ARG A 159 -9.07 -17.11 1.34
N GLY A 160 -7.73 -17.16 1.44
CA GLY A 160 -6.83 -16.34 0.65
C GLY A 160 -6.67 -16.91 -0.78
N GLU A 161 -6.76 -16.02 -1.77
CA GLU A 161 -6.44 -16.28 -3.18
C GLU A 161 -5.30 -15.32 -3.59
N LEU A 162 -4.30 -15.84 -4.29
CA LEU A 162 -3.14 -15.06 -4.74
C LEU A 162 -3.17 -14.88 -6.26
N SER A 163 -3.06 -13.63 -6.72
CA SER A 163 -2.77 -13.30 -8.12
C SER A 163 -1.42 -12.58 -8.20
N ARG A 164 -0.54 -13.04 -9.11
CA ARG A 164 0.81 -12.47 -9.27
C ARG A 164 0.99 -11.87 -10.66
N TYR A 165 1.69 -10.73 -10.70
CA TYR A 165 1.96 -9.99 -11.94
C TYR A 165 3.45 -9.62 -11.99
N PRO A 166 4.18 -9.94 -13.08
CA PRO A 166 5.63 -9.69 -13.21
C PRO A 166 5.93 -8.21 -13.55
N ILE A 167 5.44 -7.28 -12.75
CA ILE A 167 5.45 -5.82 -12.94
C ILE A 167 5.80 -5.09 -11.66
N GLY A 168 6.06 -3.77 -11.76
CA GLY A 168 6.32 -2.86 -10.65
C GLY A 168 5.05 -2.31 -9.99
N HIS A 169 5.25 -1.47 -8.97
CA HIS A 169 4.18 -0.94 -8.11
C HIS A 169 3.09 -0.17 -8.86
N PHE A 170 3.48 0.61 -9.88
CA PHE A 170 2.56 1.51 -10.60
C PHE A 170 2.02 0.94 -11.90
N ASP A 171 2.63 -0.13 -12.44
CA ASP A 171 2.29 -0.65 -13.77
C ASP A 171 0.86 -1.19 -13.87
N LEU A 172 0.30 -1.66 -12.75
CA LEU A 172 -1.07 -2.18 -12.73
C LEU A 172 -2.17 -1.11 -12.80
N PHE A 173 -1.82 0.18 -12.81
CA PHE A 173 -2.81 1.27 -12.94
C PHE A 173 -2.99 1.76 -14.38
N ALA A 174 -2.26 1.21 -15.36
CA ALA A 174 -2.33 1.63 -16.75
C ALA A 174 -2.17 0.45 -17.73
N GLY A 175 -2.52 0.71 -19.00
CA GLY A 175 -2.28 -0.20 -20.10
C GLY A 175 -2.97 -1.57 -19.98
N GLU A 176 -2.32 -2.58 -20.52
CA GLU A 176 -2.84 -3.95 -20.55
C GLU A 176 -2.97 -4.59 -19.17
N TRP A 177 -2.05 -4.25 -18.25
CA TRP A 177 -2.06 -4.78 -16.90
C TRP A 177 -3.26 -4.32 -16.08
N LEU A 178 -3.70 -3.06 -16.25
CA LEU A 178 -4.94 -2.59 -15.65
C LEU A 178 -6.13 -3.47 -16.06
N ASN A 179 -6.26 -3.74 -17.36
CA ASN A 179 -7.36 -4.57 -17.87
C ASN A 179 -7.33 -5.99 -17.29
N ARG A 180 -6.14 -6.58 -17.21
CA ARG A 180 -5.95 -7.94 -16.65
C ARG A 180 -6.28 -8.00 -15.18
N VAL A 181 -5.72 -7.07 -14.37
CA VAL A 181 -5.98 -7.00 -12.93
C VAL A 181 -7.48 -6.77 -12.66
N CYS A 182 -8.12 -5.86 -13.40
CA CYS A 182 -9.56 -5.64 -13.28
C CYS A 182 -10.37 -6.90 -13.61
N ALA A 183 -10.00 -7.64 -14.67
CA ALA A 183 -10.68 -8.87 -15.05
C ALA A 183 -10.58 -9.93 -13.94
N ASP A 184 -9.39 -10.14 -13.36
CA ASP A 184 -9.16 -11.08 -12.27
C ASP A 184 -9.96 -10.70 -11.01
N GLN A 185 -9.98 -9.42 -10.66
CA GLN A 185 -10.74 -8.89 -9.51
C GLN A 185 -12.26 -9.02 -9.72
N ILE A 186 -12.76 -8.74 -10.92
CA ILE A 186 -14.18 -8.91 -11.27
C ILE A 186 -14.57 -10.40 -11.19
N ALA A 187 -13.73 -11.29 -11.72
CA ALA A 187 -13.96 -12.73 -11.67
C ALA A 187 -14.02 -13.23 -10.20
N PHE A 188 -13.10 -12.75 -9.35
CA PHE A 188 -13.12 -13.05 -7.92
C PHE A 188 -14.42 -12.57 -7.24
N LEU A 189 -14.84 -11.33 -7.47
CA LEU A 189 -16.07 -10.78 -6.89
C LEU A 189 -17.32 -11.55 -7.36
N ARG A 190 -17.39 -11.92 -8.64
CA ARG A 190 -18.49 -12.72 -9.19
C ARG A 190 -18.61 -14.06 -8.49
N ARG A 191 -17.49 -14.79 -8.29
CA ARG A 191 -17.50 -16.08 -7.60
C ARG A 191 -17.93 -15.97 -6.13
N ASN A 192 -17.53 -14.90 -5.44
CA ASN A 192 -17.66 -14.81 -3.99
C ASN A 192 -18.85 -13.98 -3.49
N LEU A 193 -19.42 -13.09 -4.32
CA LEU A 193 -20.55 -12.24 -3.92
C LEU A 193 -21.87 -12.61 -4.60
N ILE A 194 -21.84 -13.06 -5.88
CA ILE A 194 -23.09 -13.34 -6.61
C ILE A 194 -23.65 -14.72 -6.24
N ALA A 195 -22.80 -15.67 -5.82
CA ALA A 195 -23.25 -16.99 -5.36
C ALA A 195 -24.06 -16.97 -4.03
N VAL A 196 -24.18 -15.83 -3.37
CA VAL A 196 -24.93 -15.67 -2.09
C VAL A 196 -26.42 -15.25 -2.32
N VAL A 197 -26.83 -15.07 -3.57
CA VAL A 197 -28.20 -14.59 -3.92
C VAL A 197 -29.09 -15.72 -4.47
N GLN A 198 -28.73 -16.99 -4.27
CA GLN A 198 -29.57 -18.17 -4.57
C GLN A 198 -30.19 -18.75 -3.31
#